data_a5d298c00b0e8a121c6d9eecb24e9152
#
_entry.id   a5d298c00b0e8a121c6d9eecb24e9152
#
_cell.length_a   1.000
_cell.length_b   1.000
_cell.length_c   1.000
_cell.angle_alpha   90.00
_cell.angle_beta   90.00
_cell.angle_gamma   90.00
#
_symmetry.space_group_name_H-M   'P 1'
#
loop_
_entity.id
_entity.type
_entity.pdbx_description
1 polymer ?
#
loop_
_entity_poly.entity_id
_entity_poly.type
_entity_poly.pdbx_seq_one_letter_code
_entity_poly.pdbx_strand_id
1 'polypeptide(L)'
;MNQGTYPLAASMINQVNRLDQISNNLANINTAGFKEEGTTETTFNYYLERMQNEGKTPTKANIVTNNIPKIDSKFINGEMGPITPTGNNLDFALKQPDTFFKLQDKNGDIVYTRDGGFKIMDGFLVDSNGNNILNPDNEPIVAEGNFAQNIGVVQSPFSNMQKVGNNTYRMIDQNNRQIFENTDDLISQGFIERSNVNSVTAMVQLIDAHRRFEQSQKAVTTIDDINAKVIDKIGNNTR
;
A
#
# COMPACT_ATOMS: atom_id res chain seq x y z
N MET A 1 -1.20 36.48 1.54
CA MET A 1 -1.01 35.13 0.95
C MET A 1 -2.11 34.94 -0.08
N ASN A 2 -1.76 34.73 -1.35
CA ASN A 2 -2.73 34.65 -2.45
C ASN A 2 -3.57 33.38 -2.32
N GLN A 3 -4.90 33.50 -2.39
CA GLN A 3 -5.82 32.36 -2.33
C GLN A 3 -5.58 31.32 -3.45
N GLY A 4 -4.91 31.73 -4.54
CA GLY A 4 -4.58 30.84 -5.68
C GLY A 4 -3.39 29.89 -5.46
N THR A 5 -2.46 30.18 -4.54
CA THR A 5 -1.29 29.33 -4.29
C THR A 5 -1.61 28.13 -3.39
N TYR A 6 -2.65 28.23 -2.56
CA TYR A 6 -3.02 27.18 -1.63
C TYR A 6 -3.48 25.84 -2.31
N PRO A 7 -4.36 25.89 -3.33
CA PRO A 7 -4.74 24.69 -4.09
C PRO A 7 -3.58 24.06 -4.84
N LEU A 8 -2.66 24.87 -5.37
CA LEU A 8 -1.48 24.38 -6.08
C LEU A 8 -0.51 23.67 -5.12
N ALA A 9 -0.27 24.24 -3.95
CA ALA A 9 0.56 23.62 -2.92
C ALA A 9 -0.05 22.26 -2.45
N ALA A 10 -1.36 22.22 -2.23
CA ALA A 10 -2.05 20.97 -1.88
C ALA A 10 -1.98 19.94 -3.00
N SER A 11 -2.12 20.35 -4.26
CA SER A 11 -1.94 19.47 -5.43
C SER A 11 -0.50 18.93 -5.48
N MET A 12 0.52 19.76 -5.23
CA MET A 12 1.91 19.31 -5.18
C MET A 12 2.13 18.25 -4.09
N ILE A 13 1.59 18.44 -2.90
CA ILE A 13 1.68 17.46 -1.80
C ILE A 13 1.04 16.13 -2.23
N ASN A 14 -0.12 16.17 -2.87
CA ASN A 14 -0.78 14.95 -3.38
C ASN A 14 0.09 14.26 -4.44
N GLN A 15 0.72 15.01 -5.35
CA GLN A 15 1.61 14.41 -6.34
C GLN A 15 2.86 13.79 -5.70
N VAL A 16 3.44 14.40 -4.64
CA VAL A 16 4.55 13.81 -3.89
C VAL A 16 4.12 12.48 -3.26
N ASN A 17 2.99 12.45 -2.56
CA ASN A 17 2.48 11.22 -1.95
C ASN A 17 2.22 10.12 -3.00
N ARG A 18 1.74 10.50 -4.18
CA ARG A 18 1.54 9.57 -5.30
C ARG A 18 2.86 9.06 -5.87
N LEU A 19 3.86 9.94 -6.01
CA LEU A 19 5.22 9.56 -6.43
C LEU A 19 5.85 8.57 -5.45
N ASP A 20 5.73 8.81 -4.15
CA ASP A 20 6.24 7.93 -3.10
C ASP A 20 5.59 6.55 -3.18
N GLN A 21 4.28 6.50 -3.37
CA GLN A 21 3.54 5.25 -3.50
C GLN A 21 3.92 4.45 -4.75
N ILE A 22 3.97 5.11 -5.93
CA ILE A 22 4.36 4.46 -7.18
C ILE A 22 5.81 3.97 -7.07
N SER A 23 6.70 4.77 -6.46
CA SER A 23 8.10 4.39 -6.24
C SER A 23 8.22 3.18 -5.31
N ASN A 24 7.40 3.11 -4.26
CA ASN A 24 7.34 1.95 -3.38
C ASN A 24 6.87 0.69 -4.13
N ASN A 25 5.81 0.80 -4.93
CA ASN A 25 5.34 -0.30 -5.77
C ASN A 25 6.43 -0.78 -6.74
N LEU A 26 7.11 0.16 -7.41
CA LEU A 26 8.17 -0.16 -8.37
C LEU A 26 9.39 -0.81 -7.69
N ALA A 27 9.78 -0.33 -6.51
CA ALA A 27 10.86 -0.91 -5.73
C ALA A 27 10.57 -2.37 -5.32
N ASN A 28 9.29 -2.70 -5.11
CA ASN A 28 8.84 -4.02 -4.66
C ASN A 28 8.31 -4.93 -5.78
N ILE A 29 8.59 -4.60 -7.04
CA ILE A 29 8.13 -5.40 -8.19
C ILE A 29 8.69 -6.83 -8.20
N ASN A 30 9.89 -7.02 -7.67
CA ASN A 30 10.55 -8.32 -7.55
C ASN A 30 10.38 -8.96 -6.16
N THR A 31 9.68 -8.30 -5.25
CA THR A 31 9.43 -8.83 -3.91
C THR A 31 8.31 -9.87 -3.96
N ALA A 32 8.58 -11.05 -3.45
CA ALA A 32 7.61 -12.14 -3.42
C ALA A 32 6.38 -11.78 -2.58
N GLY A 33 5.19 -12.14 -3.07
CA GLY A 33 3.93 -11.89 -2.38
C GLY A 33 3.57 -10.42 -2.17
N PHE A 34 4.34 -9.47 -2.73
CA PHE A 34 4.02 -8.05 -2.61
C PHE A 34 2.74 -7.72 -3.37
N LYS A 35 1.89 -6.92 -2.74
CA LYS A 35 0.64 -6.42 -3.30
C LYS A 35 0.74 -4.93 -3.57
N GLU A 36 0.29 -4.55 -4.78
CA GLU A 36 0.23 -3.15 -5.21
C GLU A 36 -0.60 -2.32 -4.24
N GLU A 37 -0.06 -1.18 -3.82
CA GLU A 37 -0.79 -0.19 -3.04
C GLU A 37 -1.34 0.89 -3.98
N GLY A 38 -2.60 1.24 -3.80
CA GLY A 38 -3.27 2.32 -4.50
C GLY A 38 -3.74 3.42 -3.53
N THR A 39 -3.99 4.61 -4.08
CA THR A 39 -4.68 5.69 -3.36
C THR A 39 -5.91 6.11 -4.14
N THR A 40 -6.99 6.36 -3.42
CA THR A 40 -8.17 7.03 -3.98
C THR A 40 -8.07 8.52 -3.71
N GLU A 41 -8.27 9.32 -4.76
CA GLU A 41 -8.37 10.76 -4.65
C GLU A 41 -9.85 11.14 -4.69
N THR A 42 -10.31 11.89 -3.70
CA THR A 42 -11.65 12.48 -3.69
C THR A 42 -11.57 13.99 -3.69
N THR A 43 -12.55 14.65 -4.32
CA THR A 43 -12.72 16.10 -4.17
C THR A 43 -13.50 16.37 -2.88
N PHE A 44 -13.21 17.50 -2.24
CA PHE A 44 -13.91 17.92 -1.04
C PHE A 44 -15.43 18.02 -1.25
N ASN A 45 -15.89 18.32 -2.48
CA ASN A 45 -17.30 18.32 -2.84
C ASN A 45 -17.95 16.94 -2.69
N TYR A 46 -17.28 15.87 -3.10
CA TYR A 46 -17.77 14.49 -2.91
C TYR A 46 -17.90 14.16 -1.41
N TYR A 47 -16.93 14.61 -0.61
CA TYR A 47 -16.97 14.43 0.83
C TYR A 47 -18.15 15.18 1.48
N LEU A 48 -18.44 16.40 1.00
CA LEU A 48 -19.60 17.19 1.45
C LEU A 48 -20.95 16.54 1.09
N GLU A 49 -21.09 16.03 -0.14
CA GLU A 49 -22.30 15.30 -0.56
C GLU A 49 -22.53 14.06 0.31
N ARG A 50 -21.46 13.32 0.60
CA ARG A 50 -21.54 12.15 1.47
C ARG A 50 -21.95 12.53 2.90
N MET A 51 -21.39 13.60 3.46
CA MET A 51 -21.79 14.10 4.79
C MET A 51 -23.23 14.59 4.84
N GLN A 52 -23.71 15.24 3.77
CA GLN A 52 -25.12 15.66 3.67
C GLN A 52 -26.07 14.46 3.62
N ASN A 53 -25.71 13.42 2.88
CA ASN A 53 -26.48 12.17 2.82
C ASN A 53 -26.49 11.42 4.16
N GLU A 54 -25.46 11.59 4.99
CA GLU A 54 -25.36 11.04 6.35
C GLU A 54 -26.05 11.94 7.42
N GLY A 55 -26.75 13.01 7.01
CA GLY A 55 -27.49 13.92 7.92
C GLY A 55 -26.59 14.86 8.73
N LYS A 56 -25.31 14.99 8.38
CA LYS A 56 -24.38 15.93 9.02
C LYS A 56 -24.40 17.27 8.27
N THR A 57 -24.67 18.38 8.97
CA THR A 57 -24.65 19.73 8.39
C THR A 57 -23.22 20.17 8.10
N PRO A 58 -22.84 20.43 6.85
CA PRO A 58 -21.52 20.95 6.54
C PRO A 58 -21.38 22.40 7.03
N THR A 59 -20.31 22.69 7.72
CA THR A 59 -19.90 24.07 8.02
C THR A 59 -19.56 24.77 6.70
N LYS A 60 -19.96 26.05 6.53
CA LYS A 60 -19.63 26.83 5.32
C LYS A 60 -18.13 26.80 5.05
N ALA A 61 -17.67 25.86 4.24
CA ALA A 61 -16.31 25.82 3.76
C ALA A 61 -16.16 26.78 2.58
N ASN A 62 -15.02 27.45 2.52
CA ASN A 62 -14.71 28.41 1.46
C ASN A 62 -14.71 27.69 0.09
N ILE A 63 -15.30 28.27 -0.94
CA ILE A 63 -15.43 27.69 -2.30
C ILE A 63 -14.06 27.23 -2.86
N VAL A 64 -12.97 27.91 -2.49
CA VAL A 64 -11.60 27.58 -2.92
C VAL A 64 -11.10 26.26 -2.30
N THR A 65 -11.51 25.92 -1.08
CA THR A 65 -11.10 24.67 -0.43
C THR A 65 -11.90 23.46 -0.94
N ASN A 66 -13.07 23.70 -1.56
CA ASN A 66 -13.97 22.64 -2.00
C ASN A 66 -13.47 21.87 -3.25
N ASN A 67 -12.53 22.44 -4.01
CA ASN A 67 -12.00 21.84 -5.23
C ASN A 67 -10.58 21.27 -5.06
N ILE A 68 -10.06 21.24 -3.83
CA ILE A 68 -8.73 20.67 -3.57
C ILE A 68 -8.85 19.13 -3.56
N PRO A 69 -8.16 18.42 -4.47
CA PRO A 69 -8.09 16.98 -4.42
C PRO A 69 -7.38 16.57 -3.12
N LYS A 70 -7.97 15.64 -2.39
CA LYS A 70 -7.42 15.11 -1.16
C LYS A 70 -7.29 13.60 -1.29
N ILE A 71 -6.19 13.03 -0.83
CA ILE A 71 -6.06 11.59 -0.69
C ILE A 71 -7.03 11.16 0.41
N ASP A 72 -8.00 10.32 0.04
CA ASP A 72 -9.06 9.87 0.94
C ASP A 72 -8.64 8.59 1.66
N SER A 73 -8.20 7.59 0.91
CA SER A 73 -7.79 6.31 1.47
C SER A 73 -6.69 5.64 0.65
N LYS A 74 -5.92 4.81 1.34
CA LYS A 74 -5.02 3.84 0.72
C LYS A 74 -5.74 2.51 0.64
N PHE A 75 -5.56 1.78 -0.44
CA PHE A 75 -6.06 0.43 -0.60
C PHE A 75 -4.95 -0.50 -1.09
N ILE A 76 -5.13 -1.79 -0.86
CA ILE A 76 -4.22 -2.83 -1.34
C ILE A 76 -4.95 -3.60 -2.43
N ASN A 77 -4.32 -3.74 -3.59
CA ASN A 77 -4.84 -4.59 -4.66
C ASN A 77 -4.64 -6.05 -4.27
N GLY A 78 -5.71 -6.73 -3.87
CA GLY A 78 -5.70 -8.13 -3.42
C GLY A 78 -5.57 -9.16 -4.54
N GLU A 79 -5.54 -8.75 -5.83
CA GLU A 79 -5.38 -9.68 -6.94
C GLU A 79 -4.12 -10.53 -6.80
N MET A 80 -4.22 -11.79 -7.22
CA MET A 80 -3.07 -12.70 -7.18
C MET A 80 -2.02 -12.29 -8.21
N GLY A 81 -0.76 -12.29 -7.77
CA GLY A 81 0.37 -12.16 -8.67
C GLY A 81 0.65 -13.47 -9.43
N PRO A 82 1.50 -13.43 -10.47
CA PRO A 82 1.90 -14.63 -11.18
C PRO A 82 2.62 -15.62 -10.26
N ILE A 83 2.19 -16.88 -10.26
CA ILE A 83 2.86 -17.97 -9.53
C ILE A 83 3.93 -18.55 -10.46
N THR A 84 5.17 -18.58 -10.00
CA THR A 84 6.30 -19.06 -10.78
C THR A 84 7.03 -20.20 -10.06
N PRO A 85 7.42 -21.29 -10.76
CA PRO A 85 8.21 -22.35 -10.17
C PRO A 85 9.64 -21.86 -9.88
N THR A 86 10.17 -22.18 -8.72
CA THR A 86 11.55 -21.89 -8.32
C THR A 86 12.40 -23.15 -8.17
N GLY A 87 11.76 -24.28 -7.92
CA GLY A 87 12.44 -25.56 -7.63
C GLY A 87 13.08 -25.61 -6.24
N ASN A 88 12.93 -24.58 -5.42
CA ASN A 88 13.39 -24.57 -4.03
C ASN A 88 12.30 -25.14 -3.11
N ASN A 89 12.61 -26.17 -2.33
CA ASN A 89 11.66 -26.83 -1.43
C ASN A 89 11.19 -25.92 -0.26
N LEU A 90 11.85 -24.79 -0.03
CA LEU A 90 11.49 -23.82 1.00
C LEU A 90 10.62 -22.68 0.48
N ASP A 91 10.35 -22.67 -0.83
CA ASP A 91 9.47 -21.69 -1.46
C ASP A 91 8.05 -22.24 -1.53
N PHE A 92 7.10 -21.42 -1.11
CA PHE A 92 5.67 -21.78 -1.04
C PHE A 92 4.82 -20.70 -1.67
N ALA A 93 3.81 -21.09 -2.44
CA ALA A 93 2.82 -20.16 -2.98
C ALA A 93 1.41 -20.57 -2.54
N LEU A 94 0.60 -19.57 -2.22
CA LEU A 94 -0.81 -19.75 -1.90
C LEU A 94 -1.64 -19.77 -3.19
N LYS A 95 -2.51 -20.78 -3.33
CA LYS A 95 -3.34 -21.00 -4.54
C LYS A 95 -4.62 -20.17 -4.56
N GLN A 96 -5.06 -19.64 -3.42
CA GLN A 96 -6.31 -18.91 -3.29
C GLN A 96 -6.08 -17.42 -2.99
N PRO A 97 -6.94 -16.54 -3.51
CA PRO A 97 -6.93 -15.14 -3.10
C PRO A 97 -7.30 -15.01 -1.61
N ASP A 98 -6.99 -13.86 -1.01
CA ASP A 98 -7.31 -13.52 0.38
C ASP A 98 -6.81 -14.53 1.43
N THR A 99 -5.80 -15.34 1.09
CA THR A 99 -5.13 -16.25 2.02
C THR A 99 -3.75 -15.72 2.39
N PHE A 100 -3.28 -16.05 3.59
CA PHE A 100 -2.02 -15.54 4.13
C PHE A 100 -1.33 -16.59 4.96
N PHE A 101 0.00 -16.62 4.91
CA PHE A 101 0.84 -17.34 5.86
C PHE A 101 0.84 -16.61 7.20
N LYS A 102 0.88 -17.38 8.27
CA LYS A 102 0.86 -16.90 9.64
C LYS A 102 2.27 -16.88 10.20
N LEU A 103 2.68 -15.75 10.77
CA LEU A 103 4.02 -15.49 11.27
C LEU A 103 3.96 -14.95 12.69
N GLN A 104 5.06 -15.11 13.42
CA GLN A 104 5.32 -14.39 14.65
C GLN A 104 6.48 -13.43 14.45
N ASP A 105 6.25 -12.15 14.72
CA ASP A 105 7.30 -11.14 14.65
C ASP A 105 8.24 -11.23 15.88
N LYS A 106 9.31 -10.42 15.88
CA LYS A 106 10.29 -10.38 16.97
C LYS A 106 9.73 -9.88 18.30
N ASN A 107 8.55 -9.26 18.29
CA ASN A 107 7.87 -8.78 19.50
C ASN A 107 6.91 -9.84 20.07
N GLY A 108 6.71 -10.96 19.36
CA GLY A 108 5.76 -11.99 19.70
C GLY A 108 4.36 -11.80 19.13
N ASP A 109 4.14 -10.73 18.35
CA ASP A 109 2.84 -10.45 17.72
C ASP A 109 2.61 -11.37 16.50
N ILE A 110 1.36 -11.78 16.30
CA ILE A 110 0.97 -12.53 15.11
C ILE A 110 0.76 -11.56 13.96
N VAL A 111 1.52 -11.78 12.88
CA VAL A 111 1.42 -11.04 11.62
C VAL A 111 1.23 -12.00 10.46
N TYR A 112 0.85 -11.49 9.32
CA TYR A 112 0.47 -12.27 8.15
C TYR A 112 1.26 -11.81 6.94
N THR A 113 1.56 -12.74 6.00
CA THR A 113 2.25 -12.40 4.75
C THR A 113 1.75 -13.27 3.60
N ARG A 114 2.01 -12.78 2.38
CA ARG A 114 1.90 -13.61 1.17
C ARG A 114 3.27 -14.01 0.61
N ASP A 115 4.34 -13.51 1.23
CA ASP A 115 5.70 -13.96 0.88
C ASP A 115 5.90 -15.39 1.37
N GLY A 116 6.17 -16.30 0.44
CA GLY A 116 6.44 -17.70 0.73
C GLY A 116 7.90 -18.08 0.55
N GLY A 117 8.82 -17.13 0.41
CA GLY A 117 10.26 -17.35 0.31
C GLY A 117 10.88 -17.61 1.69
N PHE A 118 10.71 -18.82 2.23
CA PHE A 118 11.14 -19.14 3.58
C PHE A 118 12.59 -19.61 3.63
N LYS A 119 13.15 -19.57 4.83
CA LYS A 119 14.52 -20.02 5.15
C LYS A 119 14.51 -20.82 6.44
N ILE A 120 15.54 -21.59 6.66
CA ILE A 120 15.77 -22.28 7.95
C ILE A 120 16.81 -21.48 8.73
N MET A 121 16.47 -21.09 9.95
CA MET A 121 17.36 -20.43 10.90
C MET A 121 17.19 -21.08 12.27
N ASP A 122 18.28 -21.52 12.87
CA ASP A 122 18.31 -22.20 14.18
C ASP A 122 17.33 -23.40 14.28
N GLY A 123 17.08 -24.09 13.14
CA GLY A 123 16.17 -25.24 13.09
C GLY A 123 14.70 -24.86 12.89
N PHE A 124 14.35 -23.59 12.87
CA PHE A 124 12.99 -23.10 12.63
C PHE A 124 12.81 -22.57 11.21
N LEU A 125 11.58 -22.64 10.72
CA LEU A 125 11.19 -22.03 9.46
C LEU A 125 10.90 -20.54 9.69
N VAL A 126 11.61 -19.66 8.95
CA VAL A 126 11.51 -18.20 9.08
C VAL A 126 11.30 -17.54 7.72
N ASP A 127 10.75 -16.32 7.73
CA ASP A 127 10.67 -15.47 6.55
C ASP A 127 12.01 -14.77 6.26
N SER A 128 12.03 -13.92 5.23
CA SER A 128 13.21 -13.14 4.83
C SER A 128 13.65 -12.09 5.89
N ASN A 129 12.76 -11.72 6.83
CA ASN A 129 13.00 -10.76 7.91
C ASN A 129 13.38 -11.42 9.25
N GLY A 130 13.37 -12.76 9.30
CA GLY A 130 13.65 -13.54 10.51
C GLY A 130 12.44 -13.69 11.44
N ASN A 131 11.21 -13.57 10.94
CA ASN A 131 9.99 -13.89 11.67
C ASN A 131 9.70 -15.38 11.58
N ASN A 132 9.28 -16.01 12.66
CA ASN A 132 8.98 -17.43 12.68
C ASN A 132 7.66 -17.73 11.95
N ILE A 133 7.67 -18.75 11.09
CA ILE A 133 6.44 -19.27 10.49
C ILE A 133 5.72 -20.12 11.53
N LEU A 134 4.40 -19.89 11.65
CA LEU A 134 3.57 -20.57 12.63
C LEU A 134 2.72 -21.67 12.02
N ASN A 135 2.45 -22.68 12.82
CA ASN A 135 1.43 -23.70 12.54
C ASN A 135 0.00 -23.14 12.82
N PRO A 136 -1.09 -23.87 12.53
CA PRO A 136 -2.44 -23.47 12.88
C PRO A 136 -2.63 -23.14 14.37
N ASP A 137 -1.90 -23.81 15.27
CA ASP A 137 -1.97 -23.67 16.73
C ASP A 137 -1.14 -22.51 17.31
N ASN A 138 -0.50 -21.70 16.47
CA ASN A 138 0.40 -20.60 16.81
C ASN A 138 1.77 -21.01 17.37
N GLU A 139 2.26 -22.19 17.06
CA GLU A 139 3.59 -22.64 17.45
C GLU A 139 4.57 -22.47 16.27
N PRO A 140 5.84 -22.08 16.52
CA PRO A 140 6.87 -22.01 15.51
C PRO A 140 7.15 -23.37 14.87
N ILE A 141 7.29 -23.41 13.55
CA ILE A 141 7.50 -24.66 12.83
C ILE A 141 8.97 -25.05 12.88
N VAL A 142 9.25 -26.24 13.40
CA VAL A 142 10.58 -26.87 13.32
C VAL A 142 10.76 -27.46 11.92
N ALA A 143 11.88 -27.16 11.28
CA ALA A 143 12.15 -27.57 9.91
C ALA A 143 12.68 -29.02 9.84
N GLU A 144 11.95 -29.96 10.46
CA GLU A 144 12.24 -31.40 10.45
C GLU A 144 11.09 -32.17 9.78
N GLY A 145 11.45 -33.22 9.03
CA GLY A 145 10.46 -34.08 8.37
C GLY A 145 9.62 -33.37 7.32
N ASN A 146 8.30 -33.63 7.31
CA ASN A 146 7.35 -33.04 6.34
C ASN A 146 6.68 -31.78 6.91
N PHE A 147 7.45 -30.74 7.21
CA PHE A 147 6.98 -29.48 7.79
C PHE A 147 6.01 -28.69 6.88
N ALA A 148 6.03 -28.96 5.58
CA ALA A 148 5.19 -28.23 4.61
C ALA A 148 3.68 -28.35 4.89
N GLN A 149 3.24 -29.49 5.45
CA GLN A 149 1.83 -29.72 5.79
C GLN A 149 1.38 -29.00 7.07
N ASN A 150 2.33 -28.52 7.87
CA ASN A 150 2.05 -27.85 9.15
C ASN A 150 2.05 -26.32 9.03
N ILE A 151 2.21 -25.75 7.83
CA ILE A 151 2.24 -24.30 7.66
C ILE A 151 0.84 -23.72 7.91
N GLY A 152 0.72 -22.81 8.89
CA GLY A 152 -0.53 -22.15 9.22
C GLY A 152 -0.95 -21.16 8.12
N VAL A 153 -2.14 -21.38 7.56
CA VAL A 153 -2.77 -20.50 6.56
C VAL A 153 -4.08 -19.96 7.09
N VAL A 154 -4.31 -18.69 6.85
CA VAL A 154 -5.54 -17.98 7.25
C VAL A 154 -6.14 -17.30 6.03
N GLN A 155 -7.45 -17.36 5.90
CA GLN A 155 -8.20 -16.59 4.91
C GLN A 155 -8.87 -15.39 5.57
N SER A 156 -8.66 -14.21 5.00
CA SER A 156 -9.31 -12.96 5.40
C SER A 156 -9.25 -11.97 4.24
N PRO A 157 -10.30 -11.20 4.00
CA PRO A 157 -10.28 -10.21 2.92
C PRO A 157 -9.21 -9.13 3.19
N PHE A 158 -8.58 -8.61 2.13
CA PHE A 158 -7.58 -7.54 2.24
C PHE A 158 -8.12 -6.27 2.91
N SER A 159 -9.44 -6.01 2.84
CA SER A 159 -10.08 -4.91 3.57
C SER A 159 -9.97 -5.02 5.10
N ASN A 160 -9.75 -6.23 5.61
CA ASN A 160 -9.52 -6.52 7.05
C ASN A 160 -8.02 -6.55 7.41
N MET A 161 -7.14 -6.27 6.45
CA MET A 161 -5.69 -6.32 6.63
C MET A 161 -5.10 -4.91 6.62
N GLN A 162 -4.31 -4.60 7.64
CA GLN A 162 -3.52 -3.37 7.73
C GLN A 162 -2.04 -3.72 7.50
N LYS A 163 -1.39 -3.07 6.54
CA LYS A 163 0.05 -3.23 6.31
C LYS A 163 0.83 -2.61 7.46
N VAL A 164 1.75 -3.39 8.03
CA VAL A 164 2.57 -2.97 9.18
C VAL A 164 4.00 -2.64 8.75
N GLY A 165 4.43 -3.11 7.59
CA GLY A 165 5.77 -2.94 7.02
C GLY A 165 6.38 -4.28 6.60
N ASN A 166 7.52 -4.23 5.89
CA ASN A 166 8.27 -5.43 5.48
C ASN A 166 7.40 -6.54 4.83
N ASN A 167 6.43 -6.15 4.00
CA ASN A 167 5.49 -7.06 3.34
C ASN A 167 4.65 -7.92 4.32
N THR A 168 4.42 -7.42 5.53
CA THR A 168 3.60 -8.06 6.55
C THR A 168 2.34 -7.26 6.83
N TYR A 169 1.30 -7.97 7.26
CA TYR A 169 -0.03 -7.44 7.53
C TYR A 169 -0.46 -7.79 8.95
N ARG A 170 -1.23 -6.91 9.57
CA ARG A 170 -1.95 -7.16 10.82
C ARG A 170 -3.44 -7.19 10.54
N MET A 171 -4.14 -8.11 11.13
CA MET A 171 -5.60 -8.21 11.01
C MET A 171 -6.27 -7.17 11.91
N ILE A 172 -7.23 -6.43 11.35
CA ILE A 172 -7.99 -5.41 12.07
C ILE A 172 -9.03 -6.07 12.98
N ASP A 173 -9.82 -7.00 12.42
CA ASP A 173 -10.80 -7.78 13.15
C ASP A 173 -10.47 -9.27 13.07
N GLN A 174 -10.10 -9.86 14.20
CA GLN A 174 -9.74 -11.27 14.29
C GLN A 174 -10.93 -12.23 14.15
N ASN A 175 -12.16 -11.75 14.29
CA ASN A 175 -13.36 -12.57 14.13
C ASN A 175 -13.70 -12.80 12.65
N ASN A 176 -13.19 -11.95 11.76
CA ASN A 176 -13.42 -12.05 10.32
C ASN A 176 -12.29 -12.84 9.63
N ARG A 177 -12.04 -14.07 10.10
CA ARG A 177 -11.03 -14.96 9.54
C ARG A 177 -11.49 -16.40 9.53
N GLN A 178 -10.98 -17.16 8.55
CA GLN A 178 -11.05 -18.62 8.54
C GLN A 178 -9.64 -19.20 8.68
N ILE A 179 -9.45 -20.08 9.65
CA ILE A 179 -8.19 -20.81 9.86
C ILE A 179 -8.37 -22.18 9.20
N PHE A 180 -7.38 -22.61 8.43
CA PHE A 180 -7.36 -23.93 7.80
C PHE A 180 -6.48 -24.88 8.62
N GLU A 181 -7.03 -26.01 9.01
CA GLU A 181 -6.28 -27.08 9.69
C GLU A 181 -5.48 -27.94 8.70
N ASN A 182 -6.02 -28.12 7.48
CA ASN A 182 -5.34 -28.81 6.39
C ASN A 182 -5.05 -27.82 5.24
N THR A 183 -3.80 -27.70 4.88
CA THR A 183 -3.30 -26.71 3.90
C THR A 183 -2.78 -27.33 2.62
N ASP A 184 -2.82 -28.68 2.44
CA ASP A 184 -2.28 -29.38 1.27
C ASP A 184 -2.84 -28.85 -0.07
N ASP A 185 -4.14 -28.57 -0.11
CA ASP A 185 -4.80 -28.03 -1.31
C ASP A 185 -4.59 -26.52 -1.50
N LEU A 186 -4.13 -25.80 -0.47
CA LEU A 186 -3.99 -24.35 -0.47
C LEU A 186 -2.59 -23.88 -0.81
N ILE A 187 -1.58 -24.74 -0.61
CA ILE A 187 -0.16 -24.42 -0.77
C ILE A 187 0.42 -25.18 -1.97
N SER A 188 1.30 -24.53 -2.71
CA SER A 188 2.16 -25.15 -3.70
C SER A 188 3.61 -25.01 -3.26
N GLN A 189 4.28 -26.11 -2.96
CA GLN A 189 5.71 -26.15 -2.64
C GLN A 189 6.55 -26.08 -3.92
N GLY A 190 7.68 -25.39 -3.88
CA GLY A 190 8.57 -25.18 -5.04
C GLY A 190 8.11 -24.04 -5.95
N PHE A 191 7.16 -23.25 -5.51
CA PHE A 191 6.62 -22.10 -6.24
C PHE A 191 6.64 -20.86 -5.35
N ILE A 192 6.67 -19.68 -6.00
CA ILE A 192 6.55 -18.40 -5.32
C ILE A 192 5.54 -17.51 -6.05
N GLU A 193 4.74 -16.77 -5.29
CA GLU A 193 3.90 -15.72 -5.86
C GLU A 193 4.75 -14.47 -6.08
N ARG A 194 4.78 -13.93 -7.29
CA ARG A 194 5.43 -12.66 -7.58
C ARG A 194 4.53 -11.49 -7.24
N SER A 195 5.11 -10.29 -7.19
CA SER A 195 4.35 -9.05 -7.08
C SER A 195 3.31 -8.94 -8.20
N ASN A 196 2.12 -8.42 -7.89
CA ASN A 196 1.08 -8.10 -8.87
C ASN A 196 1.26 -6.71 -9.49
N VAL A 197 2.35 -6.00 -9.17
CA VAL A 197 2.67 -4.69 -9.75
C VAL A 197 3.07 -4.83 -11.21
N ASN A 198 2.43 -4.05 -12.09
CA ASN A 198 2.84 -3.95 -13.48
C ASN A 198 3.90 -2.85 -13.65
N SER A 199 5.15 -3.24 -13.99
CA SER A 199 6.28 -2.31 -14.12
C SER A 199 6.05 -1.22 -15.16
N VAL A 200 5.49 -1.57 -16.31
CA VAL A 200 5.26 -0.63 -17.42
C VAL A 200 4.24 0.42 -17.01
N THR A 201 3.12 -0.03 -16.44
CA THR A 201 2.07 0.86 -15.95
C THR A 201 2.59 1.75 -14.82
N ALA A 202 3.33 1.21 -13.87
CA ALA A 202 3.92 1.97 -12.76
C ALA A 202 4.91 3.04 -13.26
N MET A 203 5.77 2.71 -14.24
CA MET A 203 6.70 3.68 -14.83
C MET A 203 5.96 4.81 -15.57
N VAL A 204 4.91 4.50 -16.32
CA VAL A 204 4.10 5.52 -17.00
C VAL A 204 3.42 6.43 -15.98
N GLN A 205 2.84 5.87 -14.93
CA GLN A 205 2.22 6.62 -13.83
C GLN A 205 3.24 7.52 -13.11
N LEU A 206 4.46 7.04 -12.89
CA LEU A 206 5.55 7.80 -12.27
C LEU A 206 5.91 9.03 -13.12
N ILE A 207 6.09 8.84 -14.44
CA ILE A 207 6.39 9.93 -15.35
C ILE A 207 5.25 10.96 -15.37
N ASP A 208 4.00 10.51 -15.38
CA ASP A 208 2.84 11.40 -15.41
C ASP A 208 2.71 12.20 -14.11
N ALA A 209 2.91 11.56 -12.95
CA ALA A 209 2.91 12.22 -11.65
C ALA A 209 4.04 13.24 -11.54
N HIS A 210 5.24 12.91 -12.03
CA HIS A 210 6.38 13.84 -12.06
C HIS A 210 6.11 15.06 -12.94
N ARG A 211 5.56 14.85 -14.13
CA ARG A 211 5.18 15.97 -15.04
C ARG A 211 4.13 16.89 -14.41
N ARG A 212 3.12 16.31 -13.74
CA ARG A 212 2.09 17.10 -13.03
C ARG A 212 2.69 17.90 -11.87
N PHE A 213 3.64 17.31 -11.14
CA PHE A 213 4.37 18.01 -10.09
C PHE A 213 5.15 19.20 -10.66
N GLU A 214 5.94 19.01 -11.74
CA GLU A 214 6.69 20.09 -12.41
C GLU A 214 5.78 21.21 -12.95
N GLN A 215 4.62 20.84 -13.53
CA GLN A 215 3.65 21.82 -14.00
C GLN A 215 3.07 22.65 -12.84
N SER A 216 2.78 22.02 -11.72
CA SER A 216 2.28 22.71 -10.52
C SER A 216 3.36 23.64 -9.94
N GLN A 217 4.60 23.20 -9.88
CA GLN A 217 5.73 24.02 -9.44
C GLN A 217 5.92 25.24 -10.33
N LYS A 218 5.86 25.06 -11.66
CA LYS A 218 5.96 26.16 -12.62
C LYS A 218 4.80 27.16 -12.50
N ALA A 219 3.61 26.67 -12.20
CA ALA A 219 2.45 27.53 -11.95
C ALA A 219 2.64 28.38 -10.68
N VAL A 220 3.18 27.81 -9.61
CA VAL A 220 3.48 28.54 -8.36
C VAL A 220 4.52 29.64 -8.63
N THR A 221 5.63 29.31 -9.28
CA THR A 221 6.67 30.31 -9.60
C THR A 221 6.14 31.43 -10.49
N THR A 222 5.28 31.09 -11.48
CA THR A 222 4.67 32.12 -12.36
C THR A 222 3.75 33.07 -11.56
N ILE A 223 2.99 32.55 -10.60
CA ILE A 223 2.14 33.38 -9.74
C ILE A 223 3.00 34.30 -8.86
N ASP A 224 4.10 33.80 -8.32
CA ASP A 224 5.03 34.60 -7.51
C ASP A 224 5.69 35.71 -8.34
N ASP A 225 6.09 35.44 -9.56
CA ASP A 225 6.63 36.43 -10.50
C ASP A 225 5.60 37.52 -10.86
N ILE A 226 4.33 37.13 -11.07
CA ILE A 226 3.24 38.09 -11.30
C ILE A 226 3.04 38.97 -10.08
N ASN A 227 3.02 38.39 -8.89
CA ASN A 227 2.88 39.15 -7.65
C ASN A 227 4.01 40.15 -7.44
N ALA A 228 5.26 39.73 -7.67
CA ALA A 228 6.42 40.63 -7.61
C ALA A 228 6.29 41.82 -8.57
N LYS A 229 5.90 41.57 -9.82
CA LYS A 229 5.68 42.62 -10.84
C LYS A 229 4.53 43.58 -10.49
N VAL A 230 3.46 43.05 -9.84
CA VAL A 230 2.35 43.89 -9.41
C VAL A 230 2.77 44.79 -8.25
N ILE A 231 3.54 44.27 -7.29
CA ILE A 231 4.06 45.04 -6.15
C ILE A 231 5.00 46.16 -6.67
N ASP A 232 5.91 45.85 -7.60
CA ASP A 232 6.81 46.86 -8.19
C ASP A 232 6.06 47.98 -8.93
N LYS A 233 5.00 47.62 -9.69
CA LYS A 233 4.18 48.64 -10.38
C LYS A 233 3.37 49.52 -9.42
N ILE A 234 2.83 48.95 -8.35
CA ILE A 234 2.09 49.74 -7.34
C ILE A 234 3.07 50.63 -6.59
N GLY A 235 4.24 50.14 -6.20
CA GLY A 235 5.26 50.91 -5.49
C GLY A 235 5.85 52.05 -6.31
N ASN A 236 5.95 51.91 -7.63
CA ASN A 236 6.44 52.97 -8.53
C ASN A 236 5.38 53.99 -8.94
N ASN A 237 4.08 53.70 -8.77
CA ASN A 237 2.98 54.62 -9.11
C ASN A 237 2.61 55.57 -7.95
N THR A 238 3.26 55.45 -6.80
CA THR A 238 3.03 56.26 -5.57
C THR A 238 4.12 57.33 -5.39
N ARG A 239 4.88 57.65 -6.42
CA ARG A 239 5.80 58.85 -6.45
C ARG A 239 5.32 59.91 -7.41
#